data_0ea1080e5c780e138ccd3eeab3eb33a0
#
_entry.id   0ea1080e5c780e138ccd3eeab3eb33a0
#
_cell.length_a   1.000
_cell.length_b   1.000
_cell.length_c   1.000
_cell.angle_alpha   90.00
_cell.angle_beta   90.00
_cell.angle_gamma   90.00
#
_symmetry.space_group_name_H-M   'P 1'
#
loop_
_entity.id
_entity.type
_entity.pdbx_description
1 polymer ?
#
loop_
_entity_poly.entity_id
_entity_poly.type
_entity_poly.pdbx_seq_one_letter_code
_entity_poly.pdbx_strand_id
1 'polypeptide(L)'
;MYAIELFMKNQQAQPEPVRYPATTLFRDKDGKVLEWEITSITSAENDEIRMACSKARSGMTKKELENSFDVSLYNAKLAAACTTEPNLRNVKLQDSYGVKCAEDLLRKMLPLPGEYDRYVQKVQETCGFGEQFAQDVETVKN
;
A
#
# COMPACT_ATOMS: atom_id res chain seq x y z
N MET A 1 16.44 -15.85 27.97
CA MET A 1 16.43 -16.16 26.53
C MET A 1 15.24 -17.06 26.22
N TYR A 2 14.55 -16.79 25.14
CA TYR A 2 13.40 -17.59 24.74
C TYR A 2 13.85 -18.86 24.02
N ALA A 3 13.06 -19.94 24.14
CA ALA A 3 13.28 -21.15 23.36
C ALA A 3 13.06 -20.89 21.87
N ILE A 4 13.90 -21.48 21.03
CA ILE A 4 13.85 -21.23 19.57
C ILE A 4 12.51 -21.67 18.96
N GLU A 5 11.85 -22.67 19.58
CA GLU A 5 10.58 -23.19 19.12
C GLU A 5 9.48 -22.12 19.10
N LEU A 6 9.60 -21.10 19.96
CA LEU A 6 8.63 -20.00 20.01
C LEU A 6 8.71 -19.08 18.79
N PHE A 7 9.81 -19.13 18.04
CA PHE A 7 10.04 -18.30 16.86
C PHE A 7 9.83 -19.05 15.55
N MET A 8 9.53 -20.33 15.61
CA MET A 8 9.35 -21.12 14.40
C MET A 8 8.10 -20.67 13.63
N LYS A 9 8.12 -20.89 12.31
CA LYS A 9 7.08 -20.39 11.42
C LYS A 9 5.66 -20.76 11.87
N ASN A 10 5.48 -21.97 12.41
CA ASN A 10 4.16 -22.41 12.86
C ASN A 10 3.62 -21.64 14.07
N GLN A 11 4.49 -20.86 14.74
CA GLN A 11 4.11 -20.01 15.86
C GLN A 11 3.81 -18.58 15.44
N GLN A 12 4.21 -18.20 14.24
CA GLN A 12 4.00 -16.83 13.75
C GLN A 12 2.52 -16.60 13.42
N ALA A 13 1.94 -15.59 14.05
CA ALA A 13 0.58 -15.18 13.73
C ALA A 13 0.53 -14.53 12.34
N GLN A 14 -0.54 -14.77 11.61
CA GLN A 14 -0.77 -14.12 10.32
C GLN A 14 -1.39 -12.75 10.55
N PRO A 15 -0.90 -11.69 9.85
CA PRO A 15 -1.53 -10.38 9.94
C PRO A 15 -2.98 -10.45 9.45
N GLU A 16 -3.88 -9.79 10.19
CA GLU A 16 -5.29 -9.79 9.83
C GLU A 16 -5.60 -8.70 8.80
N PRO A 17 -6.51 -8.98 7.85
CA PRO A 17 -6.99 -7.95 6.92
C PRO A 17 -7.72 -6.84 7.67
N VAL A 18 -7.65 -5.63 7.12
CA VAL A 18 -8.31 -4.45 7.66
C VAL A 18 -9.40 -4.00 6.70
N ARG A 19 -10.60 -3.75 7.21
CA ARG A 19 -11.69 -3.15 6.44
C ARG A 19 -11.66 -1.64 6.61
N TYR A 20 -11.80 -0.92 5.51
CA TYR A 20 -11.69 0.54 5.51
C TYR A 20 -12.53 1.14 4.37
N PRO A 21 -13.36 2.16 4.68
CA PRO A 21 -14.13 2.85 3.63
C PRO A 21 -13.23 3.83 2.87
N ALA A 22 -12.60 3.35 1.79
CA ALA A 22 -11.60 4.10 1.04
C ALA A 22 -12.17 5.37 0.40
N THR A 23 -13.43 5.32 -0.03
CA THR A 23 -14.09 6.47 -0.67
C THR A 23 -15.59 6.41 -0.38
N THR A 24 -16.22 7.57 -0.40
CA THR A 24 -17.68 7.69 -0.25
C THR A 24 -18.43 7.50 -1.56
N LEU A 25 -17.70 7.25 -2.66
CA LEU A 25 -18.29 7.24 -4.01
C LEU A 25 -18.90 5.90 -4.41
N PHE A 26 -18.70 4.83 -3.63
CA PHE A 26 -19.31 3.53 -3.90
C PHE A 26 -20.17 3.11 -2.73
N ARG A 27 -21.42 2.78 -3.03
CA ARG A 27 -22.39 2.40 -2.01
C ARG A 27 -23.10 1.11 -2.40
N ASP A 28 -23.57 0.36 -1.40
CA ASP A 28 -24.35 -0.83 -1.64
C ASP A 28 -25.83 -0.46 -1.91
N LYS A 29 -26.66 -1.49 -2.04
CA LYS A 29 -28.11 -1.32 -2.32
C LYS A 29 -28.82 -0.54 -1.21
N ASP A 30 -28.33 -0.61 0.02
CA ASP A 30 -28.92 0.05 1.18
C ASP A 30 -28.34 1.44 1.40
N GLY A 31 -27.47 1.90 0.50
CA GLY A 31 -26.86 3.21 0.58
C GLY A 31 -25.65 3.31 1.51
N LYS A 32 -25.17 2.17 2.02
CA LYS A 32 -23.98 2.15 2.88
C LYS A 32 -22.72 2.24 2.02
N VAL A 33 -21.74 3.02 2.49
CA VAL A 33 -20.44 3.12 1.85
C VAL A 33 -19.74 1.74 1.88
N LEU A 34 -19.22 1.33 0.73
CA LEU A 34 -18.51 0.06 0.64
C LEU A 34 -17.19 0.13 1.37
N GLU A 35 -16.89 -0.91 2.13
CA GLU A 35 -15.59 -1.03 2.77
C GLU A 35 -14.65 -1.86 1.90
N TRP A 36 -13.44 -1.35 1.73
CA TRP A 36 -12.39 -2.06 1.00
C TRP A 36 -11.60 -2.91 1.99
N GLU A 37 -10.94 -3.93 1.50
CA GLU A 37 -10.10 -4.79 2.33
C GLU A 37 -8.64 -4.56 2.00
N ILE A 38 -7.85 -4.34 3.05
CA ILE A 38 -6.41 -4.10 2.96
C ILE A 38 -5.70 -5.23 3.70
N THR A 39 -4.73 -5.85 3.03
CA THR A 39 -3.89 -6.90 3.62
C THR A 39 -2.43 -6.52 3.40
N SER A 40 -1.62 -6.62 4.46
CA SER A 40 -0.20 -6.31 4.34
C SER A 40 0.49 -7.25 3.35
N ILE A 41 1.41 -6.70 2.58
CA ILE A 41 2.37 -7.49 1.80
C ILE A 41 3.57 -7.85 2.68
N THR A 42 4.42 -8.75 2.19
CA THR A 42 5.65 -9.12 2.88
C THR A 42 6.76 -8.11 2.63
N SER A 43 7.83 -8.18 3.44
CA SER A 43 9.01 -7.34 3.24
C SER A 43 9.65 -7.60 1.87
N ALA A 44 9.68 -8.84 1.41
CA ALA A 44 10.24 -9.20 0.11
C ALA A 44 9.42 -8.59 -1.03
N GLU A 45 8.09 -8.65 -0.94
CA GLU A 45 7.20 -8.02 -1.93
C GLU A 45 7.37 -6.51 -1.95
N ASN A 46 7.53 -5.89 -0.77
CA ASN A 46 7.78 -4.46 -0.67
C ASN A 46 9.08 -4.06 -1.36
N ASP A 47 10.14 -4.86 -1.17
CA ASP A 47 11.43 -4.62 -1.83
C ASP A 47 11.30 -4.69 -3.35
N GLU A 48 10.54 -5.65 -3.87
CA GLU A 48 10.27 -5.74 -5.31
C GLU A 48 9.58 -4.49 -5.86
N ILE A 49 8.59 -4.00 -5.12
CA ILE A 49 7.89 -2.77 -5.51
C ILE A 49 8.84 -1.58 -5.50
N ARG A 50 9.69 -1.47 -4.48
CA ARG A 50 10.66 -0.38 -4.39
C ARG A 50 11.63 -0.42 -5.56
N MET A 51 12.11 -1.60 -5.93
CA MET A 51 13.00 -1.76 -7.09
C MET A 51 12.31 -1.32 -8.38
N ALA A 52 11.04 -1.66 -8.55
CA ALA A 52 10.27 -1.27 -9.73
C ALA A 52 10.07 0.24 -9.83
N CYS A 53 10.18 0.96 -8.71
CA CYS A 53 9.99 2.42 -8.67
C CYS A 53 11.31 3.18 -8.70
N SER A 54 12.45 2.48 -8.77
CA SER A 54 13.77 3.08 -8.82
C SER A 54 14.24 3.20 -10.26
N LYS A 55 14.79 4.37 -10.61
CA LYS A 55 15.43 4.63 -11.90
C LYS A 55 16.95 4.66 -11.76
N ALA A 56 17.48 4.15 -10.65
CA ALA A 56 18.90 4.12 -10.39
C ALA A 56 19.65 3.31 -11.45
N ARG A 57 20.82 3.81 -11.89
CA ARG A 57 21.67 3.13 -12.84
C ARG A 57 23.14 3.45 -12.53
N SER A 58 24.05 2.67 -13.11
CA SER A 58 25.49 2.88 -12.92
C SER A 58 25.92 4.29 -13.38
N GLY A 59 26.82 4.89 -12.64
CA GLY A 59 27.39 6.21 -12.97
C GLY A 59 26.62 7.39 -12.44
N MET A 60 25.52 7.17 -11.73
CA MET A 60 24.75 8.25 -11.11
C MET A 60 25.49 8.82 -9.90
N THR A 61 25.38 10.13 -9.72
CA THR A 61 25.85 10.80 -8.50
C THR A 61 24.94 10.43 -7.33
N LYS A 62 25.40 10.67 -6.11
CA LYS A 62 24.60 10.45 -4.91
C LYS A 62 23.27 11.20 -4.97
N LYS A 63 23.29 12.45 -5.41
CA LYS A 63 22.09 13.27 -5.53
C LYS A 63 21.13 12.72 -6.57
N GLU A 64 21.65 12.27 -7.73
CA GLU A 64 20.85 11.64 -8.76
C GLU A 64 20.20 10.35 -8.26
N LEU A 65 20.93 9.54 -7.49
CA LEU A 65 20.41 8.31 -6.90
C LEU A 65 19.27 8.61 -5.92
N GLU A 66 19.42 9.64 -5.09
CA GLU A 66 18.39 10.06 -4.15
C GLU A 66 17.12 10.50 -4.88
N ASN A 67 17.26 11.16 -6.04
CA ASN A 67 16.14 11.67 -6.84
C ASN A 67 15.59 10.64 -7.82
N SER A 68 16.19 9.45 -7.91
CA SER A 68 15.78 8.42 -8.87
C SER A 68 14.59 7.61 -8.41
N PHE A 69 14.20 7.70 -7.15
CA PHE A 69 13.09 6.95 -6.59
C PHE A 69 11.77 7.72 -6.79
N ASP A 70 10.80 7.06 -7.43
CA ASP A 70 9.47 7.63 -7.68
C ASP A 70 8.53 7.30 -6.52
N VAL A 71 8.44 8.20 -5.55
CA VAL A 71 7.61 8.03 -4.36
C VAL A 71 6.13 7.91 -4.71
N SER A 72 5.67 8.73 -5.65
CA SER A 72 4.26 8.71 -6.05
C SER A 72 3.87 7.36 -6.65
N LEU A 73 4.71 6.82 -7.53
CA LEU A 73 4.48 5.50 -8.12
C LEU A 73 4.57 4.40 -7.04
N TYR A 74 5.53 4.51 -6.13
CA TYR A 74 5.66 3.56 -5.01
C TYR A 74 4.40 3.50 -4.17
N ASN A 75 3.87 4.66 -3.79
CA ASN A 75 2.65 4.72 -2.99
C ASN A 75 1.46 4.06 -3.70
N ALA A 76 1.33 4.32 -5.01
CA ALA A 76 0.25 3.73 -5.80
C ALA A 76 0.40 2.21 -5.93
N LYS A 77 1.61 1.74 -6.22
CA LYS A 77 1.87 0.30 -6.36
C LYS A 77 1.71 -0.42 -5.02
N LEU A 78 2.18 0.16 -3.93
CA LEU A 78 2.02 -0.41 -2.60
C LEU A 78 0.54 -0.53 -2.24
N ALA A 79 -0.20 0.55 -2.40
CA ALA A 79 -1.63 0.56 -2.07
C ALA A 79 -2.40 -0.44 -2.94
N ALA A 80 -2.09 -0.53 -4.23
CA ALA A 80 -2.73 -1.49 -5.13
C ALA A 80 -2.39 -2.93 -4.74
N ALA A 81 -1.14 -3.21 -4.37
CA ALA A 81 -0.72 -4.55 -3.97
C ALA A 81 -1.39 -5.01 -2.68
N CYS A 82 -1.67 -4.09 -1.76
CA CYS A 82 -2.29 -4.39 -0.48
C CYS A 82 -3.82 -4.45 -0.53
N THR A 83 -4.42 -3.96 -1.61
CA THR A 83 -5.89 -3.98 -1.76
C THR A 83 -6.34 -5.34 -2.25
N THR A 84 -7.06 -6.08 -1.41
CA THR A 84 -7.59 -7.40 -1.76
C THR A 84 -9.06 -7.35 -2.18
N GLU A 85 -9.79 -6.33 -1.73
CA GLU A 85 -11.16 -6.06 -2.17
C GLU A 85 -11.36 -4.56 -2.32
N PRO A 86 -11.72 -4.03 -3.50
CA PRO A 86 -12.04 -4.76 -4.74
C PRO A 86 -10.79 -5.39 -5.37
N ASN A 87 -11.01 -6.40 -6.22
CA ASN A 87 -9.91 -7.04 -6.94
C ASN A 87 -9.43 -6.13 -8.07
N LEU A 88 -8.36 -5.40 -7.83
CA LEU A 88 -7.82 -4.42 -8.80
C LEU A 88 -7.17 -5.08 -10.02
N ARG A 89 -7.00 -6.39 -10.00
CA ARG A 89 -6.47 -7.15 -11.13
C ARG A 89 -7.56 -7.70 -12.04
N ASN A 90 -8.83 -7.47 -11.68
CA ASN A 90 -9.96 -7.92 -12.47
C ASN A 90 -10.00 -7.15 -13.80
N VAL A 91 -9.92 -7.87 -14.91
CA VAL A 91 -9.85 -7.28 -16.25
C VAL A 91 -11.12 -6.50 -16.59
N LYS A 92 -12.28 -7.03 -16.24
CA LYS A 92 -13.56 -6.35 -16.49
C LYS A 92 -13.64 -5.02 -15.76
N LEU A 93 -13.17 -5.01 -14.50
CA LEU A 93 -13.14 -3.79 -13.71
C LEU A 93 -12.16 -2.78 -14.33
N GLN A 94 -10.96 -3.22 -14.69
CA GLN A 94 -9.97 -2.36 -15.34
C GLN A 94 -10.50 -1.77 -16.65
N ASP A 95 -11.16 -2.59 -17.46
CA ASP A 95 -11.73 -2.16 -18.74
C ASP A 95 -12.80 -1.08 -18.54
N SER A 96 -13.59 -1.19 -17.47
CA SER A 96 -14.64 -0.20 -17.19
C SER A 96 -14.09 1.20 -16.91
N TYR A 97 -12.82 1.29 -16.48
CA TYR A 97 -12.13 2.56 -16.25
C TYR A 97 -11.12 2.91 -17.34
N GLY A 98 -10.96 2.06 -18.34
CA GLY A 98 -10.03 2.29 -19.43
C GLY A 98 -8.56 2.22 -19.04
N VAL A 99 -8.24 1.39 -18.04
CA VAL A 99 -6.86 1.21 -17.55
C VAL A 99 -6.42 -0.24 -17.70
N LYS A 100 -5.10 -0.49 -17.59
CA LYS A 100 -4.52 -1.82 -17.82
C LYS A 100 -3.73 -2.36 -16.65
N CYS A 101 -3.63 -1.62 -15.55
CA CYS A 101 -2.89 -2.08 -14.38
C CYS A 101 -3.59 -1.67 -13.09
N ALA A 102 -3.23 -2.36 -12.01
CA ALA A 102 -3.90 -2.20 -10.72
C ALA A 102 -3.70 -0.80 -10.12
N GLU A 103 -2.49 -0.24 -10.21
CA GLU A 103 -2.21 1.08 -9.65
C GLU A 103 -2.94 2.20 -10.38
N ASP A 104 -3.11 2.07 -11.69
CA ASP A 104 -3.90 3.06 -12.45
C ASP A 104 -5.37 2.93 -12.11
N LEU A 105 -5.85 1.70 -11.93
CA LEU A 105 -7.24 1.46 -11.52
C LEU A 105 -7.51 2.08 -10.16
N LEU A 106 -6.60 1.88 -9.21
CA LEU A 106 -6.73 2.45 -7.87
C LEU A 106 -6.91 3.97 -7.93
N ARG A 107 -6.06 4.65 -8.69
CA ARG A 107 -6.12 6.10 -8.84
C ARG A 107 -7.44 6.56 -9.46
N LYS A 108 -7.96 5.80 -10.42
CA LYS A 108 -9.24 6.12 -11.05
C LYS A 108 -10.41 5.91 -10.11
N MET A 109 -10.36 4.88 -9.28
CA MET A 109 -11.44 4.58 -8.33
C MET A 109 -11.42 5.52 -7.13
N LEU A 110 -10.28 6.16 -6.85
CA LEU A 110 -10.12 7.13 -5.76
C LEU A 110 -9.77 8.50 -6.32
N PRO A 111 -10.71 9.16 -7.04
CA PRO A 111 -10.40 10.41 -7.73
C PRO A 111 -10.30 11.62 -6.81
N LEU A 112 -10.79 11.53 -5.57
CA LEU A 112 -10.71 12.63 -4.61
C LEU A 112 -9.34 12.57 -3.92
N PRO A 113 -8.48 13.60 -4.10
CA PRO A 113 -7.10 13.54 -3.59
C PRO A 113 -6.99 13.26 -2.10
N GLY A 114 -7.85 13.87 -1.29
CA GLY A 114 -7.82 13.67 0.15
C GLY A 114 -8.16 12.24 0.55
N GLU A 115 -9.11 11.62 -0.13
CA GLU A 115 -9.46 10.22 0.13
C GLU A 115 -8.33 9.29 -0.30
N TYR A 116 -7.71 9.57 -1.46
CA TYR A 116 -6.56 8.80 -1.93
C TYR A 116 -5.41 8.88 -0.94
N ASP A 117 -5.07 10.07 -0.46
CA ASP A 117 -3.98 10.27 0.49
C ASP A 117 -4.24 9.51 1.80
N ARG A 118 -5.46 9.59 2.31
CA ARG A 118 -5.84 8.88 3.54
C ARG A 118 -5.80 7.36 3.34
N TYR A 119 -6.18 6.89 2.15
CA TYR A 119 -6.13 5.46 1.85
C TYR A 119 -4.69 4.95 1.82
N VAL A 120 -3.79 5.69 1.15
CA VAL A 120 -2.36 5.35 1.12
C VAL A 120 -1.80 5.29 2.55
N GLN A 121 -2.15 6.27 3.38
CA GLN A 121 -1.72 6.29 4.77
C GLN A 121 -2.23 5.06 5.53
N LYS A 122 -3.49 4.69 5.32
CA LYS A 122 -4.08 3.51 5.96
C LYS A 122 -3.39 2.23 5.52
N VAL A 123 -3.01 2.12 4.24
CA VAL A 123 -2.24 1.00 3.73
C VAL A 123 -0.88 0.92 4.42
N GLN A 124 -0.19 2.05 4.55
CA GLN A 124 1.11 2.11 5.23
C GLN A 124 0.99 1.68 6.69
N GLU A 125 -0.02 2.15 7.39
CA GLU A 125 -0.28 1.73 8.78
C GLU A 125 -0.53 0.22 8.87
N THR A 126 -1.31 -0.32 7.94
CA THR A 126 -1.61 -1.75 7.90
C THR A 126 -0.34 -2.58 7.69
N CYS A 127 0.61 -2.05 6.93
CA CYS A 127 1.92 -2.67 6.71
C CYS A 127 2.93 -2.41 7.84
N GLY A 128 2.53 -1.68 8.87
CA GLY A 128 3.37 -1.43 10.04
C GLY A 128 4.24 -0.19 9.94
N PHE A 129 4.04 0.67 8.92
CA PHE A 129 4.83 1.90 8.78
C PHE A 129 4.26 3.07 9.59
N GLY A 130 3.22 3.65 9.09
CA GLY A 130 2.56 4.89 9.47
C GLY A 130 2.75 5.43 10.89
N GLU A 131 1.91 5.01 11.82
CA GLU A 131 1.91 5.53 13.18
C GLU A 131 3.22 5.28 13.90
N GLN A 132 3.79 4.09 13.73
CA GLN A 132 5.05 3.73 14.38
C GLN A 132 6.17 4.65 13.90
N PHE A 133 6.23 4.92 12.61
CA PHE A 133 7.23 5.83 12.05
C PHE A 133 7.05 7.24 12.58
N ALA A 134 5.82 7.72 12.66
CA ALA A 134 5.51 9.05 13.19
C ALA A 134 5.92 9.17 14.67
N GLN A 135 5.65 8.15 15.47
CA GLN A 135 6.04 8.11 16.89
C GLN A 135 7.56 8.11 17.03
N ASP A 136 8.26 7.33 16.23
CA ASP A 136 9.72 7.25 16.26
C ASP A 136 10.35 8.60 15.90
N VAL A 137 9.84 9.26 14.87
CA VAL A 137 10.30 10.58 14.46
C VAL A 137 10.08 11.60 15.56
N GLU A 138 8.92 11.59 16.21
CA GLU A 138 8.60 12.50 17.30
C GLU A 138 9.52 12.27 18.50
N THR A 139 9.80 11.01 18.84
CA THR A 139 10.72 10.65 19.91
C THR A 139 12.13 11.18 19.64
N VAL A 140 12.60 11.08 18.41
CA VAL A 140 13.92 11.57 18.02
C VAL A 140 14.00 13.09 18.12
N LYS A 141 12.92 13.81 17.80
CA LYS A 141 12.87 15.27 17.88
C LYS A 141 12.91 15.79 19.31
N ASN A 142 12.44 15.00 20.26
CA ASN A 142 12.41 15.36 21.67
C ASN A 142 13.66 14.90 22.39
#